data_f433f762960eabc792fe79b4e10a82bd
#
_entry.id   f433f762960eabc792fe79b4e10a82bd
#
_cell.length_a   1.000
_cell.length_b   1.000
_cell.length_c   1.000
_cell.angle_alpha   90.00
_cell.angle_beta   90.00
_cell.angle_gamma   90.00
#
_symmetry.space_group_name_H-M   'P 1'
#
loop_
_entity.id
_entity.type
_entity.pdbx_description
1 polymer ?
#
loop_
_entity_poly.entity_id
_entity_poly.type
_entity_poly.pdbx_seq_one_letter_code
_entity_poly.pdbx_strand_id
1 'polypeptide(L)'
;IPLRLVGSEMCIRDSSYKAQVPESYIRKQTLTTGERYITQELKELENKILGAHERLIALEHRLFNELLESIGAQLDRIQRTANAVAELDVLAALAQVAAENNYCRPTVDESDQLTIVEGRHPVVEQMLKGSLFVPNDTTLNCGEDRCLIITGPNMAGKSTYMRQNALIALMAQIGSFVPARECHVGVVDAIFTRIGASDDLSAGQSTFMVEMTEVAEILKNATSRSLVVLDEIGRGTSTFDGMSIARAVVEHISDPAKGLGCKTLFATHYHELTDLEGTISGVKNYNIAVKKRGEDITFLRRIVRGPADDSYGIEVAKLAGLPGTVTRRAHEVLRALEATAPKNKVEQMDFDALQELSLIHIS
;
A
#
# COMPACT_ATOMS: atom_id res chain seq x y z
N ILE A 1 -54.82 63.01 20.09
CA ILE A 1 -54.33 62.56 18.74
C ILE A 1 -53.67 61.24 18.94
N PRO A 2 -54.15 60.15 18.33
CA PRO A 2 -53.44 58.86 18.43
C PRO A 2 -52.16 58.90 17.56
N LEU A 3 -51.05 59.24 18.18
CA LEU A 3 -49.72 59.06 17.60
C LEU A 3 -49.41 57.56 17.60
N ARG A 4 -49.24 56.99 16.42
CA ARG A 4 -48.84 55.60 16.26
C ARG A 4 -47.43 55.56 15.70
N LEU A 5 -46.52 55.02 16.46
CA LEU A 5 -45.17 54.69 15.96
C LEU A 5 -45.28 53.50 15.01
N VAL A 6 -44.82 53.67 13.77
CA VAL A 6 -44.67 52.63 12.78
C VAL A 6 -43.22 52.68 12.32
N GLY A 7 -42.41 51.75 12.82
CA GLY A 7 -40.95 51.80 12.59
C GLY A 7 -40.32 53.02 13.29
N SER A 8 -39.43 53.73 12.62
CA SER A 8 -38.75 54.94 13.07
C SER A 8 -39.54 56.23 12.77
N GLU A 9 -40.84 56.15 12.47
CA GLU A 9 -41.68 57.30 12.08
C GLU A 9 -42.92 57.45 12.94
N MET A 10 -43.31 58.69 13.25
CA MET A 10 -44.54 59.00 13.89
C MET A 10 -45.61 59.36 12.87
N CYS A 11 -46.74 58.64 12.87
CA CYS A 11 -47.83 58.89 11.95
C CYS A 11 -49.01 59.66 12.66
N ILE A 12 -49.46 60.74 12.05
CA ILE A 12 -50.70 61.38 12.38
C ILE A 12 -51.75 60.93 11.40
N ARG A 13 -52.79 60.25 11.90
CA ARG A 13 -53.77 59.53 11.06
C ARG A 13 -54.85 60.46 10.47
N ASP A 14 -54.99 61.68 10.95
CA ASP A 14 -56.03 62.63 10.48
C ASP A 14 -55.40 63.97 10.10
N SER A 15 -55.62 64.41 8.86
CA SER A 15 -55.11 65.67 8.34
C SER A 15 -55.69 66.89 8.96
N SER A 16 -56.85 66.81 9.67
CA SER A 16 -57.52 67.94 10.42
C SER A 16 -56.71 68.39 11.62
N TYR A 17 -55.76 67.61 12.13
CA TYR A 17 -54.92 67.94 13.29
C TYR A 17 -53.55 68.54 12.97
N LYS A 18 -53.29 68.90 11.71
CA LYS A 18 -52.01 69.50 11.32
C LYS A 18 -51.56 70.71 12.11
N ALA A 19 -52.46 71.54 12.54
CA ALA A 19 -52.18 72.72 13.34
C ALA A 19 -51.69 72.40 14.78
N GLN A 20 -51.86 71.17 15.24
CA GLN A 20 -51.45 70.71 16.57
C GLN A 20 -50.10 70.01 16.59
N VAL A 21 -49.45 69.90 15.44
CA VAL A 21 -48.11 69.23 15.31
C VAL A 21 -47.05 70.18 15.87
N PRO A 22 -46.24 69.76 16.83
CA PRO A 22 -45.07 70.53 17.34
C PRO A 22 -44.13 70.92 16.20
N GLU A 23 -43.57 72.15 16.31
CA GLU A 23 -42.59 72.65 15.33
C GLU A 23 -41.33 71.80 15.21
N SER A 24 -41.01 71.04 16.24
CA SER A 24 -39.89 70.08 16.25
C SER A 24 -40.12 68.84 15.36
N TYR A 25 -41.33 68.65 14.82
CA TYR A 25 -41.65 67.50 13.95
C TYR A 25 -41.45 67.88 12.51
N ILE A 26 -40.53 67.18 11.82
CA ILE A 26 -40.19 67.36 10.40
C ILE A 26 -41.08 66.43 9.56
N ARG A 27 -41.84 67.03 8.64
CA ARG A 27 -42.73 66.24 7.74
C ARG A 27 -41.89 65.45 6.76
N LYS A 28 -42.06 64.10 6.71
CA LYS A 28 -41.35 63.19 5.84
C LYS A 28 -42.15 62.78 4.61
N GLN A 29 -43.46 62.50 4.78
CA GLN A 29 -44.30 62.02 3.70
C GLN A 29 -45.78 62.31 3.96
N THR A 30 -46.55 62.66 2.89
CA THR A 30 -48.01 62.74 2.91
C THR A 30 -48.61 61.47 2.38
N LEU A 31 -49.52 60.86 3.12
CA LEU A 31 -50.29 59.69 2.75
C LEU A 31 -51.73 60.06 2.46
N THR A 32 -52.48 59.21 1.77
CA THR A 32 -53.93 59.45 1.50
C THR A 32 -54.77 59.59 2.78
N THR A 33 -54.38 59.01 3.89
CA THR A 33 -55.10 58.96 5.17
C THR A 33 -54.35 59.61 6.32
N GLY A 34 -53.21 60.32 6.09
CA GLY A 34 -52.46 60.94 7.16
C GLY A 34 -51.09 61.47 6.69
N GLU A 35 -50.32 61.97 7.60
CA GLU A 35 -48.97 62.47 7.36
C GLU A 35 -47.96 61.77 8.28
N ARG A 36 -46.78 61.57 7.81
CA ARG A 36 -45.66 61.02 8.56
C ARG A 36 -44.69 62.13 8.94
N TYR A 37 -44.31 62.13 10.16
CA TYR A 37 -43.36 63.05 10.74
C TYR A 37 -42.19 62.27 11.36
N ILE A 38 -41.06 62.97 11.47
CA ILE A 38 -39.86 62.45 12.13
C ILE A 38 -39.31 63.56 13.03
N THR A 39 -38.85 63.25 14.22
CA THR A 39 -38.05 64.16 15.02
C THR A 39 -36.59 64.06 14.69
N GLN A 40 -35.80 65.10 15.01
CA GLN A 40 -34.35 65.07 14.80
C GLN A 40 -33.71 63.91 15.58
N GLU A 41 -34.11 63.66 16.80
CA GLU A 41 -33.66 62.57 17.66
C GLU A 41 -33.95 61.17 17.00
N LEU A 42 -35.19 61.02 16.49
CA LEU A 42 -35.61 59.80 15.86
C LEU A 42 -34.82 59.52 14.58
N LYS A 43 -34.50 60.57 13.80
CA LYS A 43 -33.66 60.50 12.62
C LYS A 43 -32.22 60.09 12.95
N GLU A 44 -31.68 60.60 14.05
CA GLU A 44 -30.34 60.23 14.52
C GLU A 44 -30.29 58.76 15.00
N LEU A 45 -31.33 58.31 15.72
CA LEU A 45 -31.47 56.91 16.12
C LEU A 45 -31.64 56.00 14.94
N GLU A 46 -32.47 56.36 13.95
CA GLU A 46 -32.65 55.63 12.70
C GLU A 46 -31.29 55.44 11.99
N ASN A 47 -30.53 56.54 11.82
CA ASN A 47 -29.21 56.48 11.20
C ASN A 47 -28.21 55.64 12.01
N LYS A 48 -28.28 55.66 13.33
CA LYS A 48 -27.46 54.81 14.20
C LYS A 48 -27.80 53.35 14.01
N ILE A 49 -29.08 52.99 14.02
CA ILE A 49 -29.55 51.61 13.90
C ILE A 49 -29.30 51.06 12.49
N LEU A 50 -29.74 51.75 11.44
CA LEU A 50 -29.58 51.31 10.05
C LEU A 50 -28.11 51.23 9.66
N GLY A 51 -27.29 52.21 10.06
CA GLY A 51 -25.87 52.21 9.80
C GLY A 51 -25.03 51.30 10.74
N ALA A 52 -25.63 50.75 11.82
CA ALA A 52 -24.90 49.93 12.77
C ALA A 52 -24.44 48.63 12.15
N HIS A 53 -25.28 47.99 11.39
CA HIS A 53 -24.97 46.70 10.70
C HIS A 53 -23.85 46.85 9.68
N GLU A 54 -23.90 47.90 8.85
CA GLU A 54 -22.83 48.17 7.86
C GLU A 54 -21.52 48.50 8.56
N ARG A 55 -21.56 49.30 9.65
CA ARG A 55 -20.35 49.61 10.44
C ARG A 55 -19.79 48.37 11.12
N LEU A 56 -20.66 47.44 11.60
CA LEU A 56 -20.23 46.16 12.17
C LEU A 56 -19.48 45.33 11.14
N ILE A 57 -20.09 45.12 9.97
CA ILE A 57 -19.45 44.37 8.87
C ILE A 57 -18.13 45.01 8.45
N ALA A 58 -18.11 46.35 8.28
CA ALA A 58 -16.88 47.05 7.89
C ALA A 58 -15.78 46.91 8.97
N LEU A 59 -16.15 46.93 10.26
CA LEU A 59 -15.21 46.74 11.37
C LEU A 59 -14.68 45.28 11.39
N GLU A 60 -15.56 44.31 11.25
CA GLU A 60 -15.19 42.89 11.21
C GLU A 60 -14.21 42.62 10.04
N HIS A 61 -14.53 43.14 8.86
CA HIS A 61 -13.68 43.00 7.69
C HIS A 61 -12.29 43.64 7.89
N ARG A 62 -12.26 44.83 8.49
CA ARG A 62 -11.00 45.50 8.81
C ARG A 62 -10.17 44.70 9.80
N LEU A 63 -10.75 44.27 10.92
CA LEU A 63 -10.05 43.46 11.93
C LEU A 63 -9.59 42.13 11.39
N PHE A 64 -10.39 41.50 10.52
CA PHE A 64 -9.99 40.26 9.85
C PHE A 64 -8.77 40.48 8.94
N ASN A 65 -8.76 41.54 8.15
CA ASN A 65 -7.60 41.86 7.31
C ASN A 65 -6.34 42.20 8.11
N GLU A 66 -6.48 42.99 9.18
CA GLU A 66 -5.36 43.29 10.11
C GLU A 66 -4.79 42.02 10.73
N LEU A 67 -5.66 41.04 11.09
CA LEU A 67 -5.25 39.75 11.59
C LEU A 67 -4.52 38.92 10.50
N LEU A 68 -5.06 38.90 9.27
CA LEU A 68 -4.42 38.20 8.14
C LEU A 68 -3.04 38.76 7.83
N GLU A 69 -2.89 40.09 7.82
CA GLU A 69 -1.60 40.76 7.60
C GLU A 69 -0.60 40.42 8.74
N SER A 70 -1.08 40.44 9.98
CA SER A 70 -0.26 40.05 11.14
C SER A 70 0.23 38.60 11.07
N ILE A 71 -0.65 37.68 10.69
CA ILE A 71 -0.29 36.25 10.48
C ILE A 71 0.65 36.13 9.27
N GLY A 72 0.35 36.82 8.17
CA GLY A 72 1.15 36.82 6.96
C GLY A 72 2.59 37.27 7.20
N ALA A 73 2.78 38.30 8.02
CA ALA A 73 4.11 38.79 8.42
C ALA A 73 4.93 37.75 9.21
N GLN A 74 4.29 36.73 9.81
CA GLN A 74 4.93 35.64 10.55
C GLN A 74 4.93 34.31 9.81
N LEU A 75 4.46 34.26 8.55
CA LEU A 75 4.23 33.02 7.81
C LEU A 75 5.47 32.12 7.74
N ASP A 76 6.61 32.67 7.40
CA ASP A 76 7.88 31.92 7.32
C ASP A 76 8.28 31.31 8.68
N ARG A 77 8.01 32.04 9.75
CA ARG A 77 8.29 31.55 11.13
C ARG A 77 7.35 30.40 11.49
N ILE A 78 6.07 30.54 11.16
CA ILE A 78 5.04 29.53 11.40
C ILE A 78 5.38 28.26 10.62
N GLN A 79 5.69 28.40 9.32
CA GLN A 79 6.04 27.25 8.47
C GLN A 79 7.29 26.53 8.95
N ARG A 80 8.35 27.28 9.31
CA ARG A 80 9.58 26.65 9.86
C ARG A 80 9.29 25.91 11.18
N THR A 81 8.48 26.49 12.05
CA THR A 81 8.11 25.85 13.31
C THR A 81 7.27 24.59 13.06
N ALA A 82 6.28 24.67 12.16
CA ALA A 82 5.44 23.53 11.78
C ALA A 82 6.27 22.37 11.20
N ASN A 83 7.19 22.67 10.30
CA ASN A 83 8.11 21.66 9.73
C ASN A 83 9.00 21.01 10.79
N ALA A 84 9.57 21.79 11.71
CA ALA A 84 10.40 21.27 12.79
C ALA A 84 9.58 20.39 13.76
N VAL A 85 8.33 20.77 14.06
CA VAL A 85 7.43 19.95 14.89
C VAL A 85 7.06 18.66 14.17
N ALA A 86 6.74 18.72 12.87
CA ALA A 86 6.42 17.54 12.08
C ALA A 86 7.59 16.54 12.00
N GLU A 87 8.81 17.05 11.79
CA GLU A 87 10.03 16.20 11.80
C GLU A 87 10.23 15.53 13.17
N LEU A 88 10.10 16.29 14.25
CA LEU A 88 10.23 15.77 15.61
C LEU A 88 9.16 14.73 15.92
N ASP A 89 7.91 14.94 15.49
CA ASP A 89 6.80 14.02 15.71
C ASP A 89 7.05 12.69 14.99
N VAL A 90 7.49 12.72 13.73
CA VAL A 90 7.86 11.51 12.97
C VAL A 90 9.00 10.75 13.66
N LEU A 91 10.06 11.45 14.05
CA LEU A 91 11.22 10.82 14.72
C LEU A 91 10.83 10.21 16.07
N ALA A 92 9.98 10.91 16.84
CA ALA A 92 9.48 10.41 18.12
C ALA A 92 8.59 9.17 17.93
N ALA A 93 7.68 9.18 16.95
CA ALA A 93 6.82 8.04 16.65
C ALA A 93 7.63 6.81 16.20
N LEU A 94 8.61 6.99 15.31
CA LEU A 94 9.49 5.90 14.86
C LEU A 94 10.33 5.35 16.00
N ALA A 95 10.87 6.21 16.88
CA ALA A 95 11.66 5.81 18.04
C ALA A 95 10.81 5.04 19.07
N GLN A 96 9.58 5.48 19.32
CA GLN A 96 8.65 4.80 20.22
C GLN A 96 8.33 3.40 19.71
N VAL A 97 7.92 3.26 18.44
CA VAL A 97 7.61 1.96 17.81
C VAL A 97 8.83 1.04 17.85
N ALA A 98 10.02 1.56 17.59
CA ALA A 98 11.26 0.78 17.63
C ALA A 98 11.55 0.24 19.04
N ALA A 99 11.38 1.07 20.07
CA ALA A 99 11.62 0.69 21.47
C ALA A 99 10.58 -0.33 21.96
N GLU A 100 9.30 -0.11 21.67
CA GLU A 100 8.21 -0.99 22.11
C GLU A 100 8.27 -2.38 21.44
N ASN A 101 8.77 -2.48 20.20
CA ASN A 101 8.77 -3.70 19.41
C ASN A 101 10.17 -4.34 19.23
N ASN A 102 11.16 -3.87 19.95
CA ASN A 102 12.54 -4.38 19.84
C ASN A 102 13.05 -4.40 18.39
N TYR A 103 12.93 -3.29 17.69
CA TYR A 103 13.47 -3.12 16.34
C TYR A 103 14.94 -2.74 16.40
N CYS A 104 15.73 -3.23 15.45
CA CYS A 104 17.14 -2.87 15.34
C CYS A 104 17.35 -1.70 14.37
N ARG A 105 18.44 -0.96 14.58
CA ARG A 105 18.89 0.06 13.63
C ARG A 105 19.51 -0.62 12.41
N PRO A 106 18.98 -0.46 11.19
CA PRO A 106 19.58 -1.03 9.98
C PRO A 106 20.83 -0.24 9.59
N THR A 107 21.78 -0.92 8.94
CA THR A 107 22.82 -0.28 8.13
C THR A 107 22.24 -0.06 6.75
N VAL A 108 22.30 1.18 6.25
CA VAL A 108 21.81 1.52 4.91
C VAL A 108 22.94 2.17 4.13
N ASP A 109 23.24 1.64 2.93
CA ASP A 109 24.32 2.13 2.07
C ASP A 109 23.99 1.95 0.57
N GLU A 110 24.93 2.24 -0.32
CA GLU A 110 24.76 2.13 -1.77
C GLU A 110 25.17 0.75 -2.32
N SER A 111 25.44 -0.24 -1.45
CA SER A 111 25.74 -1.61 -1.88
C SER A 111 24.53 -2.29 -2.52
N ASP A 112 24.74 -3.48 -3.05
CA ASP A 112 23.66 -4.34 -3.59
C ASP A 112 23.13 -5.34 -2.55
N GLN A 113 23.62 -5.28 -1.31
CA GLN A 113 23.29 -6.24 -0.25
C GLN A 113 21.90 -6.00 0.34
N LEU A 114 21.18 -7.08 0.61
CA LEU A 114 20.04 -7.11 1.51
C LEU A 114 20.22 -8.30 2.45
N THR A 115 20.69 -8.03 3.65
CA THR A 115 20.89 -9.06 4.68
C THR A 115 20.00 -8.76 5.88
N ILE A 116 19.15 -9.70 6.24
CA ILE A 116 18.22 -9.60 7.36
C ILE A 116 18.43 -10.84 8.24
N VAL A 117 18.77 -10.65 9.49
CA VAL A 117 18.96 -11.74 10.46
C VAL A 117 17.78 -11.71 11.44
N GLU A 118 17.11 -12.86 11.57
CA GLU A 118 15.93 -13.01 12.42
C GLU A 118 14.84 -11.96 12.11
N GLY A 119 14.58 -11.74 10.82
CA GLY A 119 13.53 -10.82 10.37
C GLY A 119 12.15 -11.29 10.80
N ARG A 120 11.30 -10.32 11.18
CA ARG A 120 9.91 -10.52 11.60
C ARG A 120 8.97 -9.67 10.74
N HIS A 121 7.74 -10.10 10.58
CA HIS A 121 6.75 -9.33 9.83
C HIS A 121 6.09 -8.29 10.77
N PRO A 122 6.26 -6.97 10.55
CA PRO A 122 5.86 -5.94 11.50
C PRO A 122 4.37 -5.94 11.84
N VAL A 123 3.52 -6.32 10.89
CA VAL A 123 2.07 -6.37 11.10
C VAL A 123 1.63 -7.71 11.70
N VAL A 124 2.13 -8.83 11.14
CA VAL A 124 1.69 -10.16 11.57
C VAL A 124 2.11 -10.45 13.01
N GLU A 125 3.33 -10.04 13.43
CA GLU A 125 3.77 -10.23 14.81
C GLU A 125 2.86 -9.53 15.84
N GLN A 126 2.30 -8.37 15.50
CA GLN A 126 1.35 -7.64 16.33
C GLN A 126 -0.05 -8.28 16.40
N MET A 127 -0.42 -9.01 15.35
CA MET A 127 -1.73 -9.69 15.27
C MET A 127 -1.74 -11.05 16.00
N LEU A 128 -0.57 -11.62 16.26
CA LEU A 128 -0.45 -12.93 16.93
C LEU A 128 -0.78 -12.81 18.42
N LYS A 129 -1.96 -13.28 18.81
CA LYS A 129 -2.37 -13.33 20.23
C LYS A 129 -1.85 -14.63 20.86
N GLY A 130 -0.85 -14.52 21.75
CA GLY A 130 -0.39 -15.66 22.58
C GLY A 130 0.56 -16.64 21.89
N SER A 131 1.03 -16.38 20.67
CA SER A 131 2.08 -17.15 20.01
C SER A 131 3.21 -16.23 19.51
N LEU A 132 4.44 -16.71 19.58
CA LEU A 132 5.59 -15.96 19.07
C LEU A 132 5.66 -16.07 17.55
N PHE A 133 6.05 -14.98 16.90
CA PHE A 133 6.40 -14.98 15.47
C PHE A 133 7.69 -15.80 15.27
N VAL A 134 7.75 -16.63 14.23
CA VAL A 134 8.96 -17.37 13.87
C VAL A 134 9.81 -16.50 12.96
N PRO A 135 10.98 -16.01 13.43
CA PRO A 135 11.83 -15.15 12.62
C PRO A 135 12.54 -15.94 11.52
N ASN A 136 12.91 -15.26 10.44
CA ASN A 136 13.61 -15.83 9.30
C ASN A 136 14.76 -14.95 8.83
N ASP A 137 15.83 -15.60 8.37
CA ASP A 137 16.97 -14.93 7.76
C ASP A 137 16.74 -14.75 6.26
N THR A 138 17.36 -13.70 5.70
CA THR A 138 17.33 -13.43 4.26
C THR A 138 18.67 -12.87 3.83
N THR A 139 19.21 -13.38 2.73
CA THR A 139 20.36 -12.81 2.05
C THR A 139 20.04 -12.69 0.57
N LEU A 140 20.11 -11.48 0.05
CA LEU A 140 19.97 -11.17 -1.39
C LEU A 140 21.08 -10.20 -1.81
N ASN A 141 21.58 -10.39 -3.03
CA ASN A 141 22.54 -9.49 -3.67
C ASN A 141 22.37 -9.58 -5.19
N CYS A 142 23.09 -8.78 -5.96
CA CYS A 142 23.07 -8.88 -7.43
C CYS A 142 24.08 -9.92 -7.99
N GLY A 143 24.72 -10.70 -7.13
CA GLY A 143 25.69 -11.76 -7.46
C GLY A 143 25.12 -13.18 -7.30
N GLU A 144 25.59 -13.89 -6.28
CA GLU A 144 25.30 -15.32 -6.06
C GLU A 144 23.89 -15.59 -5.49
N ASP A 145 23.30 -14.64 -4.76
CA ASP A 145 21.99 -14.77 -4.13
C ASP A 145 21.01 -13.74 -4.72
N ARG A 146 20.84 -13.75 -6.05
CA ARG A 146 20.04 -12.76 -6.77
C ARG A 146 18.57 -13.08 -6.76
N CYS A 147 18.20 -14.33 -7.00
CA CYS A 147 16.83 -14.79 -7.05
C CYS A 147 16.62 -15.98 -6.12
N LEU A 148 15.77 -15.83 -5.11
CA LEU A 148 15.41 -16.92 -4.22
C LEU A 148 14.07 -17.52 -4.69
N ILE A 149 14.12 -18.76 -5.20
CA ILE A 149 12.93 -19.55 -5.53
C ILE A 149 12.47 -20.23 -4.25
N ILE A 150 11.26 -19.90 -3.80
CA ILE A 150 10.70 -20.38 -2.53
C ILE A 150 9.55 -21.34 -2.82
N THR A 151 9.77 -22.63 -2.54
CA THR A 151 8.77 -23.67 -2.71
C THR A 151 8.12 -24.06 -1.39
N GLY A 152 7.04 -24.82 -1.46
CA GLY A 152 6.31 -25.32 -0.29
C GLY A 152 4.81 -24.99 -0.34
N PRO A 153 4.02 -25.51 0.60
CA PRO A 153 2.57 -25.39 0.57
C PRO A 153 2.09 -23.96 0.86
N ASN A 154 0.90 -23.65 0.36
CA ASN A 154 0.19 -22.45 0.74
C ASN A 154 -0.15 -22.53 2.26
N MET A 155 -0.34 -21.42 2.92
CA MET A 155 -0.55 -21.28 4.39
C MET A 155 0.70 -21.58 5.24
N ALA A 156 1.80 -22.07 4.69
CA ALA A 156 3.02 -22.35 5.46
C ALA A 156 3.84 -21.08 5.77
N GLY A 157 3.54 -19.94 5.13
CA GLY A 157 4.15 -18.63 5.44
C GLY A 157 5.05 -18.04 4.35
N LYS A 158 5.08 -18.59 3.11
CA LYS A 158 5.86 -18.05 1.97
C LYS A 158 5.58 -16.56 1.72
N SER A 159 4.31 -16.23 1.47
CA SER A 159 3.89 -14.86 1.18
C SER A 159 4.14 -13.90 2.35
N THR A 160 4.01 -14.39 3.60
CA THR A 160 4.34 -13.61 4.81
C THR A 160 5.83 -13.28 4.84
N TYR A 161 6.70 -14.26 4.58
CA TYR A 161 8.15 -14.08 4.52
C TYR A 161 8.56 -13.09 3.43
N MET A 162 7.99 -13.19 2.24
CA MET A 162 8.32 -12.28 1.14
C MET A 162 7.88 -10.84 1.43
N ARG A 163 6.64 -10.65 1.93
CA ARG A 163 6.13 -9.33 2.34
C ARG A 163 6.96 -8.72 3.46
N GLN A 164 7.38 -9.53 4.43
CA GLN A 164 8.29 -9.12 5.51
C GLN A 164 9.55 -8.46 4.95
N ASN A 165 10.21 -9.08 3.99
CA ASN A 165 11.45 -8.55 3.41
C ASN A 165 11.23 -7.24 2.65
N ALA A 166 10.14 -7.14 1.88
CA ALA A 166 9.77 -5.89 1.20
C ALA A 166 9.48 -4.75 2.20
N LEU A 167 8.74 -5.05 3.28
CA LEU A 167 8.45 -4.08 4.33
C LEU A 167 9.70 -3.65 5.10
N ILE A 168 10.60 -4.57 5.44
CA ILE A 168 11.86 -4.25 6.12
C ILE A 168 12.73 -3.33 5.24
N ALA A 169 12.87 -3.64 3.95
CA ALA A 169 13.58 -2.79 3.01
C ALA A 169 12.97 -1.38 2.89
N LEU A 170 11.64 -1.29 2.82
CA LEU A 170 10.92 -0.02 2.80
C LEU A 170 11.14 0.76 4.11
N MET A 171 10.95 0.11 5.27
CA MET A 171 11.13 0.73 6.59
C MET A 171 12.56 1.28 6.76
N ALA A 172 13.57 0.52 6.35
CA ALA A 172 14.97 0.96 6.42
C ALA A 172 15.19 2.23 5.57
N GLN A 173 14.64 2.28 4.36
CA GLN A 173 14.83 3.42 3.43
C GLN A 173 14.07 4.68 3.83
N ILE A 174 12.98 4.58 4.58
CA ILE A 174 12.30 5.77 5.15
C ILE A 174 12.93 6.25 6.45
N GLY A 175 14.02 5.63 6.91
CA GLY A 175 14.72 6.02 8.14
C GLY A 175 14.19 5.38 9.43
N SER A 176 13.30 4.37 9.32
CA SER A 176 12.81 3.62 10.48
C SER A 176 13.80 2.55 10.92
N PHE A 177 13.76 2.18 12.20
CA PHE A 177 14.29 0.91 12.67
C PHE A 177 13.40 -0.22 12.18
N VAL A 178 13.94 -1.45 12.13
CA VAL A 178 13.32 -2.60 11.46
C VAL A 178 13.15 -3.80 12.39
N PRO A 179 12.10 -4.62 12.18
CA PRO A 179 11.82 -5.81 12.97
C PRO A 179 12.79 -6.95 12.64
N ALA A 180 14.04 -6.83 13.06
CA ALA A 180 15.10 -7.83 12.88
C ALA A 180 16.07 -7.78 14.05
N ARG A 181 16.94 -8.81 14.19
CA ARG A 181 18.08 -8.74 15.09
C ARG A 181 19.21 -7.89 14.50
N GLU A 182 19.52 -8.11 13.23
CA GLU A 182 20.50 -7.35 12.45
C GLU A 182 19.96 -7.12 11.05
N CYS A 183 20.24 -5.98 10.46
CA CYS A 183 19.77 -5.66 9.12
C CYS A 183 20.77 -4.76 8.37
N HIS A 184 21.09 -5.16 7.14
CA HIS A 184 21.86 -4.36 6.19
C HIS A 184 21.09 -4.25 4.88
N VAL A 185 20.85 -3.04 4.42
CA VAL A 185 20.06 -2.75 3.21
C VAL A 185 20.86 -1.85 2.29
N GLY A 186 21.30 -2.39 1.18
CA GLY A 186 21.72 -1.59 0.01
C GLY A 186 20.49 -0.94 -0.63
N VAL A 187 20.55 0.36 -0.84
CA VAL A 187 19.41 1.14 -1.35
C VAL A 187 18.87 0.58 -2.65
N VAL A 188 17.57 0.32 -2.69
CA VAL A 188 16.85 -0.07 -3.89
C VAL A 188 16.11 1.14 -4.47
N ASP A 189 16.03 1.24 -5.80
CA ASP A 189 15.34 2.33 -6.49
C ASP A 189 13.82 2.15 -6.49
N ALA A 190 13.36 0.88 -6.49
CA ALA A 190 11.95 0.54 -6.41
C ALA A 190 11.74 -0.82 -5.74
N ILE A 191 10.56 -1.01 -5.16
CA ILE A 191 10.10 -2.29 -4.63
C ILE A 191 8.82 -2.65 -5.39
N PHE A 192 8.89 -3.72 -6.19
CA PHE A 192 7.77 -4.23 -6.94
C PHE A 192 7.22 -5.48 -6.28
N THR A 193 5.91 -5.55 -6.11
CA THR A 193 5.26 -6.71 -5.53
C THR A 193 4.09 -7.18 -6.37
N ARG A 194 4.05 -8.49 -6.67
CA ARG A 194 2.86 -9.17 -7.19
C ARG A 194 2.52 -10.30 -6.20
N ILE A 195 1.58 -10.05 -5.31
CA ILE A 195 1.24 -10.96 -4.21
C ILE A 195 -0.28 -11.11 -4.11
N GLY A 196 -0.78 -12.28 -4.50
CA GLY A 196 -2.20 -12.62 -4.43
C GLY A 196 -3.07 -11.85 -5.45
N ALA A 197 -4.15 -12.46 -5.93
CA ALA A 197 -5.17 -11.78 -6.69
C ALA A 197 -6.18 -11.17 -5.70
N SER A 198 -6.44 -9.87 -5.77
CA SER A 198 -7.74 -9.35 -5.40
C SER A 198 -8.66 -9.58 -6.59
N ASP A 199 -9.72 -10.37 -6.42
CA ASP A 199 -10.77 -10.51 -7.42
C ASP A 199 -11.47 -9.15 -7.59
N ASP A 200 -10.91 -8.29 -8.43
CA ASP A 200 -11.62 -7.09 -8.84
C ASP A 200 -12.55 -7.44 -10.00
N LEU A 201 -13.71 -7.97 -9.63
CA LEU A 201 -14.80 -8.32 -10.57
C LEU A 201 -15.37 -7.09 -11.27
N SER A 202 -15.04 -5.86 -10.85
CA SER A 202 -15.61 -4.62 -11.37
C SER A 202 -15.10 -4.26 -12.77
N ALA A 203 -13.91 -4.73 -13.16
CA ALA A 203 -13.27 -4.40 -14.44
C ALA A 203 -13.54 -5.41 -15.57
N GLY A 204 -14.26 -6.52 -15.31
CA GLY A 204 -14.59 -7.52 -16.34
C GLY A 204 -13.39 -8.27 -16.94
N GLN A 205 -12.19 -8.13 -16.35
CA GLN A 205 -10.97 -8.83 -16.78
C GLN A 205 -10.82 -10.14 -16.01
N SER A 206 -10.25 -11.17 -16.68
CA SER A 206 -9.91 -12.40 -15.96
C SER A 206 -8.76 -12.14 -14.98
N THR A 207 -8.76 -12.85 -13.84
CA THR A 207 -7.68 -12.79 -12.83
C THR A 207 -6.30 -13.03 -13.44
N PHE A 208 -6.22 -13.89 -14.44
CA PHE A 208 -4.98 -14.16 -15.19
C PHE A 208 -4.53 -12.95 -16.03
N MET A 209 -5.47 -12.23 -16.68
CA MET A 209 -5.12 -11.03 -17.45
C MET A 209 -4.60 -9.91 -16.54
N VAL A 210 -5.21 -9.72 -15.39
CA VAL A 210 -4.75 -8.76 -14.37
C VAL A 210 -3.34 -9.13 -13.91
N GLU A 211 -3.12 -10.40 -13.57
CA GLU A 211 -1.80 -10.92 -13.19
C GLU A 211 -0.74 -10.63 -14.26
N MET A 212 -1.02 -10.94 -15.52
CA MET A 212 -0.07 -10.71 -16.61
C MET A 212 0.20 -9.23 -16.85
N THR A 213 -0.79 -8.37 -16.69
CA THR A 213 -0.61 -6.93 -16.80
C THR A 213 0.31 -6.39 -15.69
N GLU A 214 0.11 -6.82 -14.44
CA GLU A 214 0.98 -6.45 -13.32
C GLU A 214 2.42 -6.94 -13.52
N VAL A 215 2.60 -8.19 -13.96
CA VAL A 215 3.93 -8.73 -14.27
C VAL A 215 4.59 -7.94 -15.40
N ALA A 216 3.85 -7.61 -16.47
CA ALA A 216 4.37 -6.84 -17.58
C ALA A 216 4.83 -5.43 -17.13
N GLU A 217 4.07 -4.75 -16.27
CA GLU A 217 4.47 -3.47 -15.71
C GLU A 217 5.72 -3.58 -14.82
N ILE A 218 5.85 -4.65 -14.03
CA ILE A 218 7.07 -4.91 -13.26
C ILE A 218 8.27 -5.08 -14.18
N LEU A 219 8.17 -5.97 -15.17
CA LEU A 219 9.29 -6.26 -16.09
C LEU A 219 9.70 -5.06 -16.92
N LYS A 220 8.77 -4.13 -17.22
CA LYS A 220 9.03 -2.90 -17.95
C LYS A 220 9.74 -1.83 -17.13
N ASN A 221 9.42 -1.73 -15.83
CA ASN A 221 9.85 -0.62 -14.98
C ASN A 221 10.96 -1.01 -13.98
N ALA A 222 11.16 -2.30 -13.70
CA ALA A 222 12.23 -2.73 -12.80
C ALA A 222 13.61 -2.53 -13.43
N THR A 223 14.59 -2.26 -12.58
CA THR A 223 16.00 -2.11 -12.93
C THR A 223 16.85 -3.15 -12.19
N SER A 224 18.14 -3.24 -12.47
CA SER A 224 19.05 -4.10 -11.71
C SER A 224 19.16 -3.75 -10.22
N ARG A 225 18.74 -2.54 -9.81
CA ARG A 225 18.75 -2.08 -8.41
C ARG A 225 17.42 -2.30 -7.70
N SER A 226 16.40 -2.78 -8.39
CA SER A 226 15.06 -3.00 -7.80
C SER A 226 15.02 -4.25 -6.91
N LEU A 227 14.06 -4.28 -5.99
CA LEU A 227 13.65 -5.47 -5.25
C LEU A 227 12.31 -5.94 -5.80
N VAL A 228 12.26 -7.16 -6.32
CA VAL A 228 11.06 -7.74 -6.94
C VAL A 228 10.54 -8.90 -6.09
N VAL A 229 9.25 -8.91 -5.83
CA VAL A 229 8.57 -9.95 -5.04
C VAL A 229 7.40 -10.50 -5.85
N LEU A 230 7.51 -11.76 -6.29
CA LEU A 230 6.53 -12.43 -7.15
C LEU A 230 5.98 -13.67 -6.44
N ASP A 231 4.69 -13.73 -6.25
CA ASP A 231 4.00 -14.83 -5.55
C ASP A 231 3.06 -15.57 -6.50
N GLU A 232 3.37 -16.83 -6.78
CA GLU A 232 2.54 -17.79 -7.54
C GLU A 232 2.17 -17.31 -8.96
N ILE A 233 3.13 -16.85 -9.73
CA ILE A 233 2.92 -16.44 -11.13
C ILE A 233 2.53 -17.64 -12.00
N GLY A 234 1.55 -17.44 -12.91
CA GLY A 234 1.08 -18.44 -13.87
C GLY A 234 -0.03 -19.36 -13.34
N ARG A 235 -0.59 -19.09 -12.16
CA ARG A 235 -1.61 -19.97 -11.55
C ARG A 235 -2.99 -19.87 -12.21
N GLY A 236 -3.27 -18.78 -12.91
CA GLY A 236 -4.59 -18.49 -13.51
C GLY A 236 -4.85 -19.15 -14.87
N THR A 237 -3.95 -20.02 -15.38
CA THR A 237 -4.05 -20.68 -16.69
C THR A 237 -3.75 -22.18 -16.61
N SER A 238 -3.57 -22.86 -17.76
CA SER A 238 -3.19 -24.27 -17.77
C SER A 238 -1.82 -24.48 -17.13
N THR A 239 -1.59 -25.67 -16.52
CA THR A 239 -0.36 -25.94 -15.78
C THR A 239 0.90 -25.72 -16.62
N PHE A 240 0.91 -26.20 -17.86
CA PHE A 240 2.09 -26.07 -18.74
C PHE A 240 2.33 -24.64 -19.20
N ASP A 241 1.26 -23.89 -19.55
CA ASP A 241 1.39 -22.49 -19.93
C ASP A 241 1.86 -21.65 -18.75
N GLY A 242 1.24 -21.84 -17.57
CA GLY A 242 1.61 -21.13 -16.34
C GLY A 242 3.06 -21.38 -15.94
N MET A 243 3.51 -22.64 -15.97
CA MET A 243 4.89 -23.02 -15.67
C MET A 243 5.87 -22.40 -16.68
N SER A 244 5.53 -22.43 -17.98
CA SER A 244 6.38 -21.85 -19.03
C SER A 244 6.55 -20.35 -18.87
N ILE A 245 5.46 -19.64 -18.56
CA ILE A 245 5.49 -18.20 -18.28
C ILE A 245 6.31 -17.91 -17.01
N ALA A 246 6.05 -18.64 -15.92
CA ALA A 246 6.78 -18.47 -14.66
C ALA A 246 8.29 -18.69 -14.86
N ARG A 247 8.68 -19.71 -15.60
CA ARG A 247 10.07 -20.00 -15.94
C ARG A 247 10.70 -18.85 -16.75
N ALA A 248 10.06 -18.40 -17.82
CA ALA A 248 10.56 -17.33 -18.66
C ALA A 248 10.70 -16.01 -17.87
N VAL A 249 9.78 -15.72 -16.95
CA VAL A 249 9.86 -14.55 -16.05
C VAL A 249 11.07 -14.66 -15.12
N VAL A 250 11.31 -15.83 -14.48
CA VAL A 250 12.48 -16.02 -13.62
C VAL A 250 13.77 -15.89 -14.41
N GLU A 251 13.86 -16.52 -15.60
CA GLU A 251 15.02 -16.42 -16.48
C GLU A 251 15.32 -14.96 -16.86
N HIS A 252 14.29 -14.19 -17.25
CA HIS A 252 14.44 -12.79 -17.61
C HIS A 252 14.87 -11.92 -16.44
N ILE A 253 14.29 -12.10 -15.26
CA ILE A 253 14.62 -11.30 -14.06
C ILE A 253 16.03 -11.64 -13.55
N SER A 254 16.43 -12.90 -13.64
CA SER A 254 17.68 -13.38 -13.04
C SER A 254 18.91 -13.20 -13.93
N ASP A 255 18.77 -13.01 -15.24
CA ASP A 255 19.88 -12.85 -16.17
C ASP A 255 20.35 -11.38 -16.24
N PRO A 256 21.56 -11.04 -15.74
CA PRO A 256 22.06 -9.67 -15.83
C PRO A 256 22.53 -9.24 -17.21
N ALA A 257 22.73 -10.19 -18.14
CA ALA A 257 23.22 -9.91 -19.48
C ALA A 257 22.09 -9.69 -20.50
N LYS A 258 20.99 -10.42 -20.32
CA LYS A 258 19.85 -10.40 -21.26
C LYS A 258 18.56 -9.87 -20.63
N GLY A 259 18.52 -9.71 -19.31
CA GLY A 259 17.36 -9.31 -18.55
C GLY A 259 17.65 -8.24 -17.51
N LEU A 260 16.98 -8.30 -16.37
CA LEU A 260 17.04 -7.28 -15.34
C LEU A 260 18.21 -7.43 -14.36
N GLY A 261 18.53 -8.66 -13.96
CA GLY A 261 19.58 -8.95 -12.98
C GLY A 261 19.32 -8.39 -11.57
N CYS A 262 18.05 -8.21 -11.16
CA CYS A 262 17.67 -7.59 -9.90
C CYS A 262 17.46 -8.61 -8.76
N LYS A 263 17.45 -8.09 -7.52
CA LYS A 263 17.12 -8.87 -6.31
C LYS A 263 15.68 -9.35 -6.36
N THR A 264 15.45 -10.66 -6.28
CA THR A 264 14.11 -11.23 -6.46
C THR A 264 13.78 -12.29 -5.42
N LEU A 265 12.57 -12.22 -4.87
CA LEU A 265 11.91 -13.27 -4.10
C LEU A 265 10.79 -13.84 -4.96
N PHE A 266 10.86 -15.12 -5.30
CA PHE A 266 9.92 -15.78 -6.19
C PHE A 266 9.30 -17.00 -5.51
N ALA A 267 8.04 -16.93 -5.08
CA ALA A 267 7.34 -18.08 -4.55
C ALA A 267 6.59 -18.83 -5.66
N THR A 268 6.67 -20.14 -5.63
CA THR A 268 6.00 -20.99 -6.61
C THR A 268 5.57 -22.32 -6.02
N HIS A 269 4.61 -22.95 -6.66
CA HIS A 269 4.23 -24.35 -6.44
C HIS A 269 4.74 -25.26 -7.58
N TYR A 270 5.39 -24.70 -8.60
CA TYR A 270 6.04 -25.46 -9.67
C TYR A 270 7.40 -25.94 -9.19
N HIS A 271 7.50 -27.23 -8.87
CA HIS A 271 8.75 -27.84 -8.40
C HIS A 271 9.83 -27.86 -9.48
N GLU A 272 9.43 -27.91 -10.75
CA GLU A 272 10.30 -27.91 -11.91
C GLU A 272 11.18 -26.65 -12.00
N LEU A 273 10.72 -25.53 -11.44
CA LEU A 273 11.51 -24.30 -11.40
C LEU A 273 12.73 -24.39 -10.48
N THR A 274 12.79 -25.38 -9.60
CA THR A 274 13.97 -25.59 -8.74
C THR A 274 15.21 -26.04 -9.53
N ASP A 275 15.04 -26.59 -10.73
CA ASP A 275 16.15 -26.95 -11.63
C ASP A 275 16.94 -25.73 -12.12
N LEU A 276 16.35 -24.53 -12.03
CA LEU A 276 16.99 -23.28 -12.44
C LEU A 276 18.23 -22.93 -11.60
N GLU A 277 18.34 -23.40 -10.37
CA GLU A 277 19.54 -23.21 -9.54
C GLU A 277 20.79 -23.81 -10.17
N GLY A 278 20.66 -24.94 -10.88
CA GLY A 278 21.76 -25.59 -11.58
C GLY A 278 22.13 -24.96 -12.94
N THR A 279 21.23 -24.11 -13.48
CA THR A 279 21.35 -23.58 -14.84
C THR A 279 21.59 -22.07 -14.90
N ILE A 280 21.11 -21.30 -13.89
CA ILE A 280 21.22 -19.87 -13.87
C ILE A 280 22.04 -19.43 -12.65
N SER A 281 23.13 -18.75 -12.87
CA SER A 281 23.96 -18.18 -11.79
C SER A 281 23.17 -17.13 -11.01
N GLY A 282 23.22 -17.20 -9.69
CA GLY A 282 22.50 -16.29 -8.78
C GLY A 282 21.08 -16.73 -8.44
N VAL A 283 20.60 -17.86 -8.96
CA VAL A 283 19.34 -18.48 -8.53
C VAL A 283 19.62 -19.47 -7.40
N LYS A 284 18.82 -19.42 -6.34
CA LYS A 284 18.93 -20.26 -5.16
C LYS A 284 17.56 -20.79 -4.72
N ASN A 285 17.52 -22.09 -4.38
CA ASN A 285 16.30 -22.73 -3.88
C ASN A 285 16.17 -22.65 -2.37
N TYR A 286 14.97 -22.33 -1.94
CA TYR A 286 14.55 -22.35 -0.55
C TYR A 286 13.20 -23.04 -0.42
N ASN A 287 12.92 -23.58 0.75
CA ASN A 287 11.63 -24.16 1.08
C ASN A 287 11.22 -23.82 2.51
N ILE A 288 9.96 -24.13 2.85
CA ILE A 288 9.49 -24.03 4.21
C ILE A 288 9.70 -25.34 4.93
N ALA A 289 10.43 -25.30 6.05
CA ALA A 289 10.68 -26.46 6.87
C ALA A 289 9.41 -27.09 7.42
N VAL A 290 9.31 -28.40 7.26
CA VAL A 290 8.16 -29.20 7.69
C VAL A 290 8.64 -30.29 8.64
N LYS A 291 7.91 -30.51 9.74
CA LYS A 291 8.15 -31.61 10.66
C LYS A 291 7.06 -32.67 10.49
N LYS A 292 7.46 -33.86 10.04
CA LYS A 292 6.57 -35.03 9.96
C LYS A 292 6.61 -35.82 11.27
N ARG A 293 5.45 -36.18 11.81
CA ARG A 293 5.30 -37.15 12.91
C ARG A 293 4.24 -38.19 12.53
N GLY A 294 4.68 -39.31 11.95
CA GLY A 294 3.78 -40.30 11.34
C GLY A 294 2.99 -39.69 10.19
N GLU A 295 1.66 -39.68 10.30
CA GLU A 295 0.75 -39.06 9.32
C GLU A 295 0.48 -37.57 9.56
N ASP A 296 0.99 -36.99 10.66
CA ASP A 296 0.76 -35.60 11.00
C ASP A 296 1.93 -34.71 10.58
N ILE A 297 1.58 -33.57 10.00
CA ILE A 297 2.52 -32.56 9.50
C ILE A 297 2.35 -31.25 10.27
N THR A 298 3.49 -30.70 10.69
CA THR A 298 3.57 -29.38 11.30
C THR A 298 4.47 -28.48 10.46
N PHE A 299 3.93 -27.37 9.97
CA PHE A 299 4.70 -26.33 9.29
C PHE A 299 5.47 -25.51 10.33
N LEU A 300 6.78 -25.53 10.24
CA LEU A 300 7.65 -24.82 11.19
C LEU A 300 7.75 -23.32 10.89
N ARG A 301 7.20 -22.85 9.76
CA ARG A 301 7.24 -21.46 9.29
C ARG A 301 8.67 -20.91 9.15
N ARG A 302 9.65 -21.80 9.01
CA ARG A 302 11.06 -21.48 8.85
C ARG A 302 11.48 -21.74 7.42
N ILE A 303 12.09 -20.73 6.82
CA ILE A 303 12.66 -20.82 5.46
C ILE A 303 14.02 -21.45 5.57
N VAL A 304 14.26 -22.49 4.81
CA VAL A 304 15.52 -23.23 4.79
C VAL A 304 16.03 -23.42 3.36
N ARG A 305 17.33 -23.56 3.21
CA ARG A 305 18.01 -23.76 1.93
C ARG A 305 17.64 -25.12 1.33
N GLY A 306 17.45 -25.16 0.03
CA GLY A 306 17.16 -26.36 -0.78
C GLY A 306 15.73 -26.40 -1.30
N PRO A 307 15.43 -27.28 -2.28
CA PRO A 307 14.08 -27.50 -2.80
C PRO A 307 13.19 -28.19 -1.74
N ALA A 308 11.87 -28.12 -1.90
CA ALA A 308 10.94 -28.92 -1.11
C ALA A 308 10.98 -30.38 -1.59
N ASP A 309 11.06 -31.33 -0.67
CA ASP A 309 11.14 -32.77 -0.98
C ASP A 309 9.82 -33.34 -1.49
N ASP A 310 8.66 -32.79 -1.04
CA ASP A 310 7.33 -33.31 -1.32
C ASP A 310 6.30 -32.18 -1.54
N SER A 311 5.20 -32.51 -2.22
CA SER A 311 4.00 -31.68 -2.23
C SER A 311 3.14 -31.99 -1.00
N TYR A 312 2.64 -30.95 -0.30
CA TYR A 312 1.86 -31.11 0.95
C TYR A 312 0.38 -30.71 0.78
N GLY A 313 -0.12 -30.67 -0.46
CA GLY A 313 -1.50 -30.23 -0.73
C GLY A 313 -2.57 -31.09 -0.05
N ILE A 314 -2.38 -32.42 -0.02
CA ILE A 314 -3.34 -33.36 0.60
C ILE A 314 -3.33 -33.22 2.12
N GLU A 315 -2.17 -32.98 2.72
CA GLU A 315 -2.02 -32.74 4.15
C GLU A 315 -2.68 -31.43 4.57
N VAL A 316 -2.54 -30.37 3.76
CA VAL A 316 -3.26 -29.10 3.98
C VAL A 316 -4.78 -29.32 3.88
N ALA A 317 -5.24 -30.12 2.91
CA ALA A 317 -6.66 -30.47 2.79
C ALA A 317 -7.16 -31.24 4.02
N LYS A 318 -6.35 -32.16 4.57
CA LYS A 318 -6.65 -32.88 5.83
C LYS A 318 -6.77 -31.89 7.01
N LEU A 319 -5.83 -30.95 7.14
CA LEU A 319 -5.87 -29.89 8.17
C LEU A 319 -7.08 -28.96 8.04
N ALA A 320 -7.54 -28.71 6.81
CA ALA A 320 -8.75 -27.93 6.52
C ALA A 320 -10.07 -28.71 6.82
N GLY A 321 -9.97 -29.99 7.22
CA GLY A 321 -11.12 -30.80 7.63
C GLY A 321 -11.77 -31.62 6.51
N LEU A 322 -11.08 -31.84 5.37
CA LEU A 322 -11.60 -32.78 4.37
C LEU A 322 -11.77 -34.19 4.94
N PRO A 323 -12.88 -34.90 4.61
CA PRO A 323 -13.13 -36.25 5.10
C PRO A 323 -11.97 -37.21 4.81
N GLY A 324 -11.61 -38.06 5.76
CA GLY A 324 -10.50 -38.99 5.63
C GLY A 324 -10.61 -39.99 4.48
N THR A 325 -11.83 -40.29 4.01
CA THR A 325 -12.07 -41.08 2.79
C THR A 325 -11.60 -40.38 1.54
N VAL A 326 -11.80 -39.05 1.45
CA VAL A 326 -11.38 -38.22 0.30
C VAL A 326 -9.86 -38.06 0.30
N THR A 327 -9.25 -37.73 1.43
CA THR A 327 -7.80 -37.57 1.54
C THR A 327 -7.03 -38.86 1.27
N ARG A 328 -7.55 -40.02 1.72
CA ARG A 328 -6.99 -41.33 1.40
C ARG A 328 -7.02 -41.61 -0.10
N ARG A 329 -8.19 -41.34 -0.73
CA ARG A 329 -8.31 -41.52 -2.19
C ARG A 329 -7.39 -40.56 -2.96
N ALA A 330 -7.23 -39.32 -2.51
CA ALA A 330 -6.29 -38.37 -3.09
C ALA A 330 -4.84 -38.88 -3.05
N HIS A 331 -4.40 -39.48 -1.98
CA HIS A 331 -3.08 -40.14 -1.89
C HIS A 331 -2.92 -41.32 -2.86
N GLU A 332 -3.96 -42.13 -3.04
CA GLU A 332 -3.92 -43.22 -4.02
C GLU A 332 -3.77 -42.68 -5.45
N VAL A 333 -4.54 -41.64 -5.79
CA VAL A 333 -4.48 -40.99 -7.11
C VAL A 333 -3.12 -40.33 -7.31
N LEU A 334 -2.57 -39.61 -6.32
CA LEU A 334 -1.26 -39.00 -6.41
C LEU A 334 -0.18 -40.02 -6.72
N ARG A 335 -0.13 -41.13 -5.98
CA ARG A 335 0.84 -42.20 -6.24
C ARG A 335 0.70 -42.82 -7.64
N ALA A 336 -0.53 -42.95 -8.14
CA ALA A 336 -0.76 -43.44 -9.50
C ALA A 336 -0.25 -42.47 -10.57
N LEU A 337 -0.45 -41.16 -10.36
CA LEU A 337 0.02 -40.08 -11.24
C LEU A 337 1.55 -40.00 -11.23
N GLU A 338 2.18 -40.06 -10.06
CA GLU A 338 3.66 -40.08 -9.92
C GLU A 338 4.31 -41.33 -10.56
N ALA A 339 3.63 -42.47 -10.49
CA ALA A 339 4.10 -43.69 -11.11
C ALA A 339 3.99 -43.66 -12.66
N THR A 340 3.06 -42.88 -13.21
CA THR A 340 2.84 -42.73 -14.67
C THR A 340 3.53 -41.51 -15.24
N ALA A 341 3.99 -40.57 -14.41
CA ALA A 341 4.79 -39.43 -14.87
C ALA A 341 6.08 -39.93 -15.50
N PRO A 342 6.39 -39.57 -16.77
CA PRO A 342 7.66 -39.92 -17.37
C PRO A 342 8.76 -39.30 -16.48
N LYS A 343 9.74 -40.09 -16.08
CA LYS A 343 11.00 -39.61 -15.50
C LYS A 343 11.80 -38.94 -16.63
N ASN A 344 11.29 -37.84 -17.16
CA ASN A 344 12.03 -37.04 -18.12
C ASN A 344 13.14 -36.27 -17.37
N LYS A 345 14.34 -36.80 -17.44
CA LYS A 345 15.49 -35.94 -17.66
C LYS A 345 15.13 -35.10 -18.88
N VAL A 346 14.95 -33.79 -18.69
CA VAL A 346 14.89 -32.85 -19.80
C VAL A 346 16.25 -32.92 -20.47
N GLU A 347 16.35 -33.71 -21.57
CA GLU A 347 17.41 -33.55 -22.54
C GLU A 347 17.29 -32.10 -23.02
N GLN A 348 18.38 -31.36 -22.92
CA GLN A 348 18.52 -30.03 -23.48
C GLN A 348 17.97 -30.02 -24.91
N MET A 349 16.78 -29.45 -25.08
CA MET A 349 16.32 -29.09 -26.43
C MET A 349 17.19 -27.93 -26.89
N ASP A 350 18.02 -28.24 -27.89
CA ASP A 350 18.93 -27.29 -28.52
C ASP A 350 18.10 -26.21 -29.22
N PHE A 351 18.07 -25.04 -28.64
CA PHE A 351 17.31 -23.88 -29.14
C PHE A 351 17.84 -23.37 -30.49
N ASP A 352 19.05 -23.72 -30.87
CA ASP A 352 19.63 -23.37 -32.17
C ASP A 352 18.99 -24.15 -33.33
N ALA A 353 18.42 -25.32 -33.08
CA ALA A 353 17.70 -26.12 -34.09
C ALA A 353 16.30 -25.52 -34.42
N LEU A 354 15.70 -24.72 -33.57
CA LEU A 354 14.40 -24.08 -33.81
C LEU A 354 14.50 -22.76 -34.59
N GLN A 355 15.65 -22.11 -34.62
CA GLN A 355 15.87 -20.92 -35.47
C GLN A 355 16.00 -21.27 -36.95
N GLU A 356 16.52 -22.43 -37.31
CA GLU A 356 16.58 -22.87 -38.72
C GLU A 356 15.21 -23.26 -39.30
N LEU A 357 14.26 -23.69 -38.47
CA LEU A 357 12.89 -24.03 -38.93
C LEU A 357 12.00 -22.83 -39.17
N SER A 358 12.29 -21.67 -38.55
CA SER A 358 11.48 -20.45 -38.74
C SER A 358 11.82 -19.67 -40.01
N LEU A 359 12.96 -19.98 -40.66
CA LEU A 359 13.39 -19.31 -41.90
C LEU A 359 12.87 -19.98 -43.18
N ILE A 360 12.16 -21.14 -43.09
CA ILE A 360 11.66 -21.88 -44.22
C ILE A 360 10.20 -21.52 -44.62
N HIS A 361 9.51 -20.69 -43.88
CA HIS A 361 8.12 -20.34 -44.15
C HIS A 361 7.85 -18.87 -44.50
N ILE A 362 8.86 -18.12 -44.97
CA ILE A 362 8.66 -16.80 -45.60
C ILE A 362 9.42 -16.81 -46.94
N SER A 363 8.83 -17.40 -47.94
CA SER A 363 9.09 -17.15 -49.35
C SER A 363 7.81 -17.37 -50.14
#